data_b486051adc85f2c447ac604441e82c47
#
_entry.id   b486051adc85f2c447ac604441e82c47
#
_cell.length_a   1.000
_cell.length_b   1.000
_cell.length_c   1.000
_cell.angle_alpha   90.00
_cell.angle_beta   90.00
_cell.angle_gamma   90.00
#
_symmetry.space_group_name_H-M   'P 1'
#
loop_
_entity.id
_entity.type
_entity.pdbx_description
1 polymer ?
#
loop_
_entity_poly.entity_id
_entity_poly.type
_entity_poly.pdbx_seq_one_letter_code
_entity_poly.pdbx_strand_id
1 'polypeptide(L)'
;MHLTLKEYITNQGLNPHDMVKQYIDTAKKLNADYFSFIRFHEDYVDIHMDEFATRPLKSAPIGIKDIILTQDYISSCGSKILKNYVSPYSATCFLNLEKNG
;
A
#
# COMPACT_ATOMS: atom_id res chain seq x y z
N MET A 1 1.80 3.59 -17.25
CA MET A 1 0.69 4.57 -17.23
C MET A 1 0.81 5.38 -15.95
N HIS A 2 0.81 6.70 -16.07
CA HIS A 2 0.89 7.60 -14.92
C HIS A 2 -0.46 8.28 -14.75
N LEU A 3 -1.25 7.80 -13.78
CA LEU A 3 -2.51 8.44 -13.40
C LEU A 3 -2.28 9.23 -12.11
N THR A 4 -2.88 10.41 -12.03
CA THR A 4 -3.05 11.06 -10.73
C THR A 4 -4.06 10.29 -9.89
N LEU A 5 -4.03 10.43 -8.57
CA LEU A 5 -5.03 9.80 -7.69
C LEU A 5 -6.45 10.19 -8.10
N LYS A 6 -6.67 11.46 -8.47
CA LYS A 6 -7.98 11.94 -8.92
C LYS A 6 -8.43 11.19 -10.18
N GLU A 7 -7.57 11.04 -11.17
CA GLU A 7 -7.89 10.29 -12.40
C GLU A 7 -8.18 8.82 -12.09
N TYR A 8 -7.39 8.21 -11.20
CA TYR A 8 -7.61 6.83 -10.77
C TYR A 8 -9.00 6.63 -10.15
N ILE A 9 -9.38 7.44 -9.14
CA ILE A 9 -10.64 7.26 -8.43
C ILE A 9 -11.89 7.66 -9.23
N THR A 10 -11.75 8.54 -10.24
CA THR A 10 -12.87 9.00 -11.08
C THR A 10 -13.07 8.16 -12.34
N ASN A 11 -12.10 7.36 -12.75
CA ASN A 11 -12.20 6.54 -13.94
C ASN A 11 -13.05 5.29 -13.70
N GLN A 12 -14.24 5.25 -14.27
CA GLN A 12 -15.18 4.13 -14.12
C GLN A 12 -14.79 2.89 -14.96
N GLY A 13 -13.88 3.04 -15.92
CA GLY A 13 -13.41 1.95 -16.78
C GLY A 13 -12.22 1.16 -16.22
N LEU A 14 -11.64 1.58 -15.09
CA LEU A 14 -10.52 0.90 -14.48
C LEU A 14 -10.98 -0.26 -13.60
N ASN A 15 -10.34 -1.41 -13.76
CA ASN A 15 -10.44 -2.51 -12.81
C ASN A 15 -9.39 -2.31 -11.71
N PRO A 16 -9.79 -2.11 -10.44
CA PRO A 16 -8.84 -1.90 -9.34
C PRO A 16 -7.83 -3.04 -9.18
N HIS A 17 -8.25 -4.30 -9.34
CA HIS A 17 -7.36 -5.46 -9.23
C HIS A 17 -6.22 -5.41 -10.26
N ASP A 18 -6.56 -5.18 -11.53
CA ASP A 18 -5.57 -5.11 -12.61
C ASP A 18 -4.60 -3.95 -12.39
N MET A 19 -5.13 -2.80 -11.97
CA MET A 19 -4.33 -1.61 -11.72
C MET A 19 -3.35 -1.79 -10.56
N VAL A 20 -3.83 -2.30 -9.43
CA VAL A 20 -2.97 -2.53 -8.25
C VAL A 20 -1.89 -3.54 -8.57
N LYS A 21 -2.22 -4.64 -9.23
CA LYS A 21 -1.25 -5.64 -9.67
C LYS A 21 -0.18 -5.01 -10.58
N GLN A 22 -0.59 -4.23 -11.57
CA GLN A 22 0.32 -3.53 -12.47
C GLN A 22 1.26 -2.57 -11.74
N TYR A 23 0.76 -1.82 -10.76
CA TYR A 23 1.59 -0.93 -9.94
C TYR A 23 2.58 -1.68 -9.08
N ILE A 24 2.16 -2.77 -8.42
CA ILE A 24 3.05 -3.60 -7.60
C ILE A 24 4.14 -4.23 -8.46
N ASP A 25 3.80 -4.82 -9.60
CA ASP A 25 4.77 -5.43 -10.51
C ASP A 25 5.78 -4.41 -11.03
N THR A 26 5.30 -3.22 -11.39
CA THR A 26 6.18 -2.11 -11.83
C THR A 26 7.10 -1.66 -10.69
N ALA A 27 6.55 -1.46 -9.48
CA ALA A 27 7.32 -1.07 -8.31
C ALA A 27 8.41 -2.10 -7.97
N LYS A 28 8.09 -3.39 -8.03
CA LYS A 28 9.07 -4.46 -7.81
C LYS A 28 10.21 -4.43 -8.83
N LYS A 29 9.90 -4.25 -10.12
CA LYS A 29 10.91 -4.14 -11.17
C LYS A 29 11.84 -2.96 -10.94
N LEU A 30 11.28 -1.79 -10.67
CA LEU A 30 12.05 -0.57 -10.43
C LEU A 30 12.82 -0.62 -9.10
N ASN A 31 12.33 -1.37 -8.12
CA ASN A 31 12.99 -1.48 -6.82
C ASN A 31 14.38 -2.14 -6.89
N ALA A 32 14.64 -2.96 -7.90
CA ALA A 32 15.97 -3.54 -8.14
C ALA A 32 17.04 -2.46 -8.39
N ASP A 33 16.65 -1.34 -8.99
CA ASP A 33 17.57 -0.24 -9.33
C ASP A 33 17.54 0.91 -8.32
N TYR A 34 16.35 1.20 -7.77
CA TYR A 34 16.14 2.39 -6.95
C TYR A 34 16.06 2.12 -5.44
N PHE A 35 15.85 0.88 -5.01
CA PHE A 35 15.76 0.49 -3.59
C PHE A 35 14.76 1.33 -2.78
N SER A 36 13.62 1.69 -3.41
CA SER A 36 12.63 2.59 -2.83
C SER A 36 11.76 1.93 -1.77
N PHE A 37 11.58 0.60 -1.87
CA PHE A 37 10.73 -0.17 -0.97
C PHE A 37 11.53 -1.23 -0.21
N ILE A 38 11.31 -1.32 1.09
CA ILE A 38 11.90 -2.35 1.96
C ILE A 38 11.08 -3.64 1.86
N ARG A 39 9.75 -3.52 1.79
CA ARG A 39 8.80 -4.65 1.77
C ARG A 39 7.61 -4.35 0.88
N PHE A 40 6.98 -5.43 0.40
CA PHE A 40 5.68 -5.42 -0.26
C PHE A 40 4.72 -6.30 0.54
N HIS A 41 3.53 -5.79 0.87
CA HIS A 41 2.50 -6.50 1.62
C HIS A 41 1.39 -6.98 0.69
N GLU A 42 1.70 -7.94 -0.17
CA GLU A 42 0.75 -8.49 -1.15
C GLU A 42 -0.39 -9.25 -0.48
N ASP A 43 -0.09 -9.95 0.62
CA ASP A 43 -1.08 -10.63 1.45
C ASP A 43 -2.14 -9.66 2.00
N TYR A 44 -1.72 -8.49 2.46
CA TYR A 44 -2.63 -7.43 2.89
C TYR A 44 -3.52 -6.93 1.74
N VAL A 45 -2.92 -6.74 0.57
CA VAL A 45 -3.64 -6.31 -0.64
C VAL A 45 -4.70 -7.36 -1.02
N ASP A 46 -4.33 -8.62 -1.06
CA ASP A 46 -5.23 -9.71 -1.45
C ASP A 46 -6.43 -9.84 -0.50
N ILE A 47 -6.21 -9.63 0.81
CA ILE A 47 -7.27 -9.72 1.82
C ILE A 47 -8.27 -8.56 1.71
N HIS A 48 -7.79 -7.35 1.44
CA HIS A 48 -8.60 -6.13 1.55
C HIS A 48 -9.10 -5.55 0.22
N MET A 49 -8.59 -6.04 -0.90
CA MET A 49 -8.83 -5.47 -2.22
C MET A 49 -10.31 -5.26 -2.54
N ASP A 50 -11.12 -6.30 -2.36
CA ASP A 50 -12.54 -6.26 -2.74
C ASP A 50 -13.32 -5.26 -1.89
N GLU A 51 -13.06 -5.25 -0.59
CA GLU A 51 -13.72 -4.33 0.33
C GLU A 51 -13.32 -2.88 0.04
N PHE A 52 -12.01 -2.63 -0.13
CA PHE A 52 -11.49 -1.29 -0.39
C PHE A 52 -11.91 -0.74 -1.75
N ALA A 53 -12.11 -1.59 -2.75
CA ALA A 53 -12.60 -1.17 -4.06
C ALA A 53 -13.98 -0.48 -4.01
N THR A 54 -14.78 -0.76 -2.97
CA THR A 54 -16.09 -0.12 -2.77
C THR A 54 -16.02 1.24 -2.05
N ARG A 55 -14.84 1.59 -1.52
CA ARG A 55 -14.62 2.82 -0.73
C ARG A 55 -14.11 3.98 -1.62
N PRO A 56 -14.06 5.21 -1.10
CA PRO A 56 -13.68 6.40 -1.90
C PRO A 56 -12.36 6.31 -2.66
N LEU A 57 -11.33 5.69 -2.09
CA LEU A 57 -10.01 5.57 -2.73
C LEU A 57 -9.90 4.36 -3.67
N LYS A 58 -10.90 3.48 -3.71
CA LYS A 58 -11.02 2.36 -4.66
C LYS A 58 -9.77 1.46 -4.73
N SER A 59 -9.24 1.09 -3.59
CA SER A 59 -8.00 0.30 -3.47
C SER A 59 -6.78 0.95 -4.14
N ALA A 60 -6.69 2.27 -4.13
CA ALA A 60 -5.53 2.96 -4.68
C ALA A 60 -4.25 2.50 -3.96
N PRO A 61 -3.22 2.01 -4.69
CA PRO A 61 -1.99 1.56 -4.06
C PRO A 61 -1.23 2.73 -3.46
N ILE A 62 -0.80 2.59 -2.21
CA ILE A 62 -0.11 3.64 -1.46
C ILE A 62 1.18 3.08 -0.86
N GLY A 63 2.27 3.81 -1.05
CA GLY A 63 3.53 3.55 -0.36
C GLY A 63 3.50 4.13 1.05
N ILE A 64 3.68 3.28 2.06
CA ILE A 64 3.71 3.67 3.47
C ILE A 64 5.17 3.74 3.93
N LYS A 65 5.57 4.88 4.47
CA LYS A 65 6.93 5.04 5.02
C LYS A 65 7.13 4.12 6.23
N ASP A 66 8.29 3.51 6.33
CA ASP A 66 8.59 2.48 7.35
C ASP A 66 8.61 2.99 8.81
N ILE A 67 8.47 4.28 9.03
CA ILE A 67 8.25 4.88 10.36
C ILE A 67 6.78 4.93 10.78
N ILE A 68 5.86 4.70 9.85
CA ILE A 68 4.42 4.73 10.12
C ILE A 68 3.99 3.35 10.59
N LEU A 69 3.51 3.26 11.81
CA LEU A 69 3.10 1.99 12.41
C LEU A 69 1.88 1.42 11.71
N THR A 70 1.98 0.15 11.35
CA THR A 70 0.90 -0.64 10.74
C THR A 70 0.70 -1.89 11.57
N GLN A 71 -0.47 -2.05 12.14
CA GLN A 71 -0.79 -3.19 13.04
C GLN A 71 -0.56 -4.52 12.32
N ASP A 72 0.00 -5.48 13.06
CA ASP A 72 0.30 -6.85 12.59
C ASP A 72 1.36 -6.95 11.47
N TYR A 73 1.96 -5.82 11.08
CA TYR A 73 3.05 -5.78 10.11
C TYR A 73 4.33 -5.18 10.70
N ILE A 74 5.44 -5.47 10.05
CA ILE A 74 6.75 -4.95 10.48
C ILE A 74 6.84 -3.45 10.21
N SER A 75 7.24 -2.69 11.25
CA SER A 75 7.54 -1.27 11.17
C SER A 75 8.95 -1.06 11.74
N SER A 76 9.96 -1.13 10.88
CA SER A 76 11.36 -1.23 11.33
C SER A 76 12.09 0.11 11.44
N CYS A 77 11.52 1.21 10.98
CA CYS A 77 12.15 2.53 10.95
C CYS A 77 13.55 2.52 10.27
N GLY A 78 13.78 1.60 9.33
CA GLY A 78 15.08 1.38 8.73
C GLY A 78 16.15 0.86 9.69
N SER A 79 15.80 0.47 10.91
CA SER A 79 16.73 0.02 11.97
C SER A 79 16.90 -1.48 12.01
N LYS A 80 18.14 -1.96 12.12
CA LYS A 80 18.44 -3.39 12.28
C LYS A 80 17.89 -3.94 13.60
N ILE A 81 17.83 -3.13 14.65
CA ILE A 81 17.26 -3.52 15.95
C ILE A 81 15.77 -3.83 15.82
N LEU A 82 15.06 -3.05 15.00
CA LEU A 82 13.61 -3.15 14.80
C LEU A 82 13.21 -4.00 13.59
N LYS A 83 14.16 -4.69 12.94
CA LYS A 83 13.89 -5.41 11.67
C LYS A 83 12.72 -6.41 11.73
N ASN A 84 12.43 -6.94 12.92
CA ASN A 84 11.35 -7.90 13.17
C ASN A 84 10.25 -7.33 14.07
N TYR A 85 10.25 -6.02 14.31
CA TYR A 85 9.25 -5.40 15.17
C TYR A 85 7.88 -5.35 14.49
N VAL A 86 6.93 -6.09 15.03
CA VAL A 86 5.54 -6.08 14.61
C VAL A 86 4.77 -5.13 15.50
N SER A 87 4.13 -4.12 14.90
CA SER A 87 3.39 -3.13 15.67
C SER A 87 2.08 -3.70 16.23
N PRO A 88 1.76 -3.46 17.53
CA PRO A 88 0.49 -3.87 18.12
C PRO A 88 -0.67 -2.93 17.78
N TYR A 89 -0.41 -1.81 17.12
CA TYR A 89 -1.42 -0.83 16.70
C TYR A 89 -0.99 -0.08 15.44
N SER A 90 -1.94 0.55 14.77
CA SER A 90 -1.70 1.38 13.60
C SER A 90 -1.71 2.87 13.94
N ALA A 91 -0.89 3.65 13.22
CA ALA A 91 -0.93 5.10 13.26
C ALA A 91 -2.28 5.63 12.74
N THR A 92 -2.75 6.75 13.30
CA THR A 92 -4.04 7.36 12.92
C THR A 92 -4.12 7.68 11.43
N CYS A 93 -3.03 8.15 10.82
CA CYS A 93 -3.01 8.43 9.37
C CYS A 93 -3.23 7.15 8.54
N PHE A 94 -2.65 6.02 8.95
CA PHE A 94 -2.87 4.74 8.29
C PHE A 94 -4.31 4.26 8.44
N LEU A 95 -4.88 4.34 9.65
CA LEU A 95 -6.29 4.00 9.89
C LEU A 95 -7.25 4.84 9.04
N ASN A 96 -6.94 6.13 8.85
CA ASN A 96 -7.75 7.00 7.99
C ASN A 96 -7.67 6.59 6.52
N LEU A 97 -6.52 6.13 6.05
CA LEU A 97 -6.39 5.59 4.69
C LEU A 97 -7.21 4.30 4.54
N GLU A 98 -7.07 3.35 5.45
CA GLU A 98 -7.85 2.11 5.44
C GLU A 98 -9.35 2.36 5.44
N LYS A 99 -9.82 3.31 6.26
CA LYS A 99 -11.24 3.68 6.32
C LYS A 99 -11.77 4.19 4.98
N ASN A 100 -10.91 4.79 4.18
CA ASN A 100 -11.27 5.33 2.87
C ASN A 100 -10.92 4.40 1.70
N GLY A 101 -10.29 3.25 1.94
CA GLY A 101 -9.98 2.22 0.94
C GLY A 101 -8.70 2.44 0.20
#